data_93f9f2c2f71cf8e8e45fc96cf10bc407
#
_entry.id   93f9f2c2f71cf8e8e45fc96cf10bc407
#
_cell.length_a   1.000
_cell.length_b   1.000
_cell.length_c   1.000
_cell.angle_alpha   90.00
_cell.angle_beta   90.00
_cell.angle_gamma   90.00
#
_symmetry.space_group_name_H-M   'P 1'
#
loop_
_entity.id
_entity.type
_entity.pdbx_description
1 polymer ?
#
loop_
_entity_poly.entity_id
_entity_poly.type
_entity_poly.pdbx_seq_one_letter_code
_entity_poly.pdbx_strand_id
1 'polypeptide(L)'
;MKRSLFSMLCVVCLLTGIGRGEAIAQTFKYSPDYKAIRVDKSRLDRVDRLLQEYVDQGVIPHALTFVAKNGQVVHHKAFGWRDVEQQIPLQKDDIFRMYSQTKAITSVALLILFEQGKFQLDDPVVKYIPEMTDQVIERRISDTKIDTRTVRQPVTIRHLLSHSSGVNPQRGMMKSDYPTLAEYVKDLVKCPLLFEPGTNWNYNPASNVCGYLVEYFSGKPLQDFVREEVLEPLGIKDMAYFYDESYRERFVTIYRANEAGKMEPTEMWSGKNPFGEDRRYAGGSSGLSGTIEGYARFCQMILNYGVFNGKRILGRHTVEMMKENQLPYPNSGGADFQFGLAFQIHPENPVERKAISNFTPMVSPGALSWGGMANTDYIIDHKEDMIILLYTNRIPDTKVWEKFLNTVYQALE
;
A
#
# COMPACT_ATOMS: atom_id res chain seq x y z
N MET A 1 7.32 -78.01 30.04
CA MET A 1 6.08 -77.39 29.50
C MET A 1 5.54 -76.46 30.56
N LYS A 2 5.74 -75.13 30.36
CA LYS A 2 4.94 -74.04 30.95
C LYS A 2 5.29 -72.79 30.18
N ARG A 3 4.35 -72.29 29.36
CA ARG A 3 4.42 -71.05 28.63
C ARG A 3 4.07 -69.87 29.57
N SER A 4 4.94 -68.90 29.67
CA SER A 4 4.69 -67.64 30.37
C SER A 4 4.30 -66.58 29.35
N LEU A 5 3.06 -66.04 29.47
CA LEU A 5 2.59 -64.84 28.72
C LEU A 5 3.19 -63.61 29.39
N PHE A 6 3.93 -62.82 28.62
CA PHE A 6 4.31 -61.47 28.99
C PHE A 6 3.27 -60.51 28.40
N SER A 7 2.45 -59.91 29.25
CA SER A 7 1.57 -58.83 28.87
C SER A 7 2.36 -57.51 28.71
N MET A 8 2.40 -57.01 27.51
CA MET A 8 3.02 -55.72 27.19
C MET A 8 1.97 -54.64 27.38
N LEU A 9 2.11 -53.86 28.45
CA LEU A 9 1.26 -52.70 28.75
C LEU A 9 1.75 -51.51 27.92
N CYS A 10 1.06 -51.18 26.82
CA CYS A 10 1.30 -49.92 26.08
C CYS A 10 0.73 -48.75 26.87
N VAL A 11 1.62 -47.96 27.48
CA VAL A 11 1.27 -46.64 28.02
C VAL A 11 1.22 -45.67 26.85
N VAL A 12 0.01 -45.31 26.43
CA VAL A 12 -0.23 -44.21 25.47
C VAL A 12 -0.11 -42.91 26.26
N CYS A 13 1.06 -42.26 26.18
CA CYS A 13 1.21 -40.86 26.58
C CYS A 13 0.48 -39.95 25.59
N LEU A 14 -0.73 -39.55 25.94
CA LEU A 14 -1.42 -38.45 25.31
C LEU A 14 -0.68 -37.14 25.67
N LEU A 15 0.25 -36.73 24.82
CA LEU A 15 0.78 -35.39 24.81
C LEU A 15 -0.29 -34.44 24.22
N THR A 16 -1.11 -33.87 25.09
CA THR A 16 -1.94 -32.70 24.74
C THR A 16 -1.04 -31.48 24.64
N GLY A 17 -0.33 -31.38 23.52
CA GLY A 17 0.29 -30.15 23.09
C GLY A 17 -0.82 -29.20 22.62
N ILE A 18 -1.33 -28.35 23.52
CA ILE A 18 -2.16 -27.20 23.14
C ILE A 18 -1.22 -26.17 22.52
N GLY A 19 -0.82 -26.40 21.28
CA GLY A 19 -0.38 -25.34 20.41
C GLY A 19 -1.61 -24.48 20.09
N ARG A 20 -1.70 -23.29 20.67
CA ARG A 20 -2.55 -22.22 20.12
C ARG A 20 -2.01 -21.86 18.75
N GLY A 21 -2.35 -22.65 17.74
CA GLY A 21 -2.30 -22.21 16.36
C GLY A 21 -3.37 -21.14 16.23
N GLU A 22 -2.98 -19.88 16.25
CA GLU A 22 -3.86 -18.79 15.84
C GLU A 22 -4.37 -19.16 14.44
N ALA A 23 -5.67 -19.33 14.30
CA ALA A 23 -6.31 -19.62 13.02
C ALA A 23 -6.15 -18.37 12.15
N ILE A 24 -5.12 -18.35 11.30
CA ILE A 24 -4.93 -17.30 10.30
C ILE A 24 -6.22 -17.23 9.47
N ALA A 25 -6.88 -16.08 9.47
CA ALA A 25 -8.11 -15.86 8.72
C ALA A 25 -7.87 -16.17 7.24
N GLN A 26 -8.43 -17.26 6.74
CA GLN A 26 -8.24 -17.71 5.37
C GLN A 26 -9.09 -16.89 4.37
N THR A 27 -10.21 -16.34 4.85
CA THR A 27 -11.15 -15.49 4.09
C THR A 27 -11.83 -14.52 5.04
N PHE A 28 -12.43 -13.44 4.50
CA PHE A 28 -13.25 -12.55 5.31
C PHE A 28 -14.57 -13.21 5.74
N LYS A 29 -14.91 -13.06 7.03
CA LYS A 29 -16.19 -13.44 7.58
C LYS A 29 -17.09 -12.20 7.70
N TYR A 30 -18.20 -12.18 6.97
CA TYR A 30 -19.14 -11.03 6.91
C TYR A 30 -20.22 -11.05 7.99
N SER A 31 -20.23 -12.03 8.87
CA SER A 31 -21.12 -12.09 10.05
C SER A 31 -20.24 -12.09 11.30
N PRO A 32 -19.79 -10.89 11.75
CA PRO A 32 -18.85 -10.80 12.87
C PRO A 32 -19.50 -11.21 14.19
N ASP A 33 -18.71 -11.90 15.02
CA ASP A 33 -19.01 -12.09 16.44
C ASP A 33 -18.34 -10.95 17.22
N TYR A 34 -19.04 -9.84 17.36
CA TYR A 34 -18.51 -8.62 17.98
C TYR A 34 -17.96 -8.86 19.38
N LYS A 35 -18.60 -9.74 20.20
CA LYS A 35 -18.14 -10.05 21.53
C LYS A 35 -16.83 -10.82 21.50
N ALA A 36 -16.73 -11.83 20.63
CA ALA A 36 -15.49 -12.64 20.53
C ALA A 36 -14.29 -11.82 20.06
N ILE A 37 -14.49 -10.83 19.18
CA ILE A 37 -13.44 -9.95 18.68
C ILE A 37 -13.27 -8.65 19.47
N ARG A 38 -14.01 -8.50 20.58
CA ARG A 38 -13.92 -7.35 21.49
C ARG A 38 -14.15 -6.01 20.77
N VAL A 39 -15.28 -5.87 20.10
CA VAL A 39 -15.73 -4.65 19.42
C VAL A 39 -17.11 -4.26 19.92
N ASP A 40 -17.24 -3.06 20.46
CA ASP A 40 -18.54 -2.47 20.78
C ASP A 40 -19.22 -1.96 19.49
N LYS A 41 -20.21 -2.72 19.02
CA LYS A 41 -20.94 -2.37 17.80
C LYS A 41 -21.64 -1.02 17.92
N SER A 42 -22.18 -0.67 19.08
CA SER A 42 -22.92 0.60 19.29
C SER A 42 -22.00 1.81 19.15
N ARG A 43 -20.74 1.66 19.58
CA ARG A 43 -19.70 2.67 19.36
C ARG A 43 -19.24 2.70 17.92
N LEU A 44 -19.10 1.54 17.26
CA LEU A 44 -18.73 1.46 15.84
C LEU A 44 -19.77 2.14 14.93
N ASP A 45 -21.07 2.08 15.29
CA ASP A 45 -22.16 2.75 14.55
C ASP A 45 -22.01 4.29 14.52
N ARG A 46 -21.09 4.87 15.30
CA ARG A 46 -20.73 6.30 15.19
C ARG A 46 -20.03 6.63 13.88
N VAL A 47 -19.39 5.65 13.26
CA VAL A 47 -18.75 5.79 11.93
C VAL A 47 -19.79 6.19 10.89
N ASP A 48 -20.98 5.54 10.91
CA ASP A 48 -22.05 5.85 9.97
C ASP A 48 -22.48 7.31 10.07
N ARG A 49 -22.70 7.80 11.29
CA ARG A 49 -23.11 9.19 11.53
C ARG A 49 -22.04 10.18 11.07
N LEU A 50 -20.77 9.92 11.40
CA LEU A 50 -19.65 10.77 11.01
C LEU A 50 -19.58 10.90 9.48
N LEU A 51 -19.57 9.80 8.76
CA LEU A 51 -19.39 9.81 7.32
C LEU A 51 -20.62 10.35 6.58
N GLN A 52 -21.82 10.02 7.06
CA GLN A 52 -23.05 10.58 6.50
C GLN A 52 -23.11 12.11 6.68
N GLU A 53 -22.74 12.62 7.86
CA GLU A 53 -22.67 14.07 8.13
C GLU A 53 -21.71 14.78 7.16
N TYR A 54 -20.54 14.20 6.90
CA TYR A 54 -19.56 14.77 5.95
C TYR A 54 -20.09 14.79 4.50
N VAL A 55 -20.83 13.77 4.11
CA VAL A 55 -21.49 13.71 2.80
C VAL A 55 -22.64 14.73 2.72
N ASP A 56 -23.51 14.79 3.73
CA ASP A 56 -24.66 15.70 3.77
C ASP A 56 -24.25 17.18 3.76
N GLN A 57 -23.10 17.49 4.40
CA GLN A 57 -22.48 18.82 4.39
C GLN A 57 -21.73 19.13 3.09
N GLY A 58 -21.61 18.19 2.16
CA GLY A 58 -20.85 18.35 0.92
C GLY A 58 -19.33 18.49 1.12
N VAL A 59 -18.81 18.10 2.30
CA VAL A 59 -17.38 18.12 2.59
C VAL A 59 -16.63 17.04 1.81
N ILE A 60 -17.25 15.87 1.66
CA ILE A 60 -16.81 14.79 0.78
C ILE A 60 -17.93 14.36 -0.15
N PRO A 61 -17.64 13.95 -1.39
CA PRO A 61 -18.68 13.49 -2.34
C PRO A 61 -19.26 12.13 -1.92
N HIS A 62 -18.41 11.32 -1.33
CA HIS A 62 -18.69 9.95 -0.92
C HIS A 62 -17.66 9.43 0.07
N ALA A 63 -17.99 8.33 0.72
CA ALA A 63 -17.06 7.51 1.50
C ALA A 63 -17.36 6.02 1.30
N LEU A 64 -16.33 5.23 1.06
CA LEU A 64 -16.41 3.78 1.08
C LEU A 64 -15.44 3.27 2.14
N THR A 65 -15.95 2.43 3.05
CA THR A 65 -15.17 1.89 4.16
C THR A 65 -14.98 0.39 4.03
N PHE A 66 -13.86 -0.11 4.57
CA PHE A 66 -13.67 -1.52 4.86
C PHE A 66 -12.86 -1.66 6.16
N VAL A 67 -13.46 -2.23 7.19
CA VAL A 67 -12.79 -2.52 8.47
C VAL A 67 -12.99 -3.99 8.80
N ALA A 68 -11.90 -4.70 9.02
CA ALA A 68 -11.94 -6.07 9.50
C ALA A 68 -11.01 -6.24 10.71
N LYS A 69 -11.48 -6.95 11.73
CA LYS A 69 -10.74 -7.35 12.92
C LYS A 69 -10.77 -8.86 13.07
N ASN A 70 -9.61 -9.49 13.30
CA ASN A 70 -9.47 -10.95 13.37
C ASN A 70 -10.13 -11.63 12.14
N GLY A 71 -9.95 -11.05 10.93
CA GLY A 71 -10.55 -11.54 9.69
C GLY A 71 -12.08 -11.42 9.58
N GLN A 72 -12.74 -10.78 10.56
CA GLN A 72 -14.18 -10.54 10.54
C GLN A 72 -14.49 -9.10 10.13
N VAL A 73 -15.29 -8.92 9.08
CA VAL A 73 -15.66 -7.61 8.55
C VAL A 73 -16.67 -6.97 9.49
N VAL A 74 -16.24 -5.93 10.21
CA VAL A 74 -17.06 -5.20 11.17
C VAL A 74 -17.72 -3.97 10.57
N HIS A 75 -17.14 -3.41 9.51
CA HIS A 75 -17.71 -2.26 8.80
C HIS A 75 -17.33 -2.30 7.32
N HIS A 76 -18.33 -2.35 6.43
CA HIS A 76 -18.17 -2.25 4.99
C HIS A 76 -19.40 -1.58 4.41
N LYS A 77 -19.36 -0.24 4.28
CA LYS A 77 -20.51 0.58 3.88
C LYS A 77 -20.09 1.68 2.91
N ALA A 78 -21.02 2.01 2.02
CA ALA A 78 -20.94 3.10 1.05
C ALA A 78 -21.85 4.24 1.48
N PHE A 79 -21.36 5.48 1.35
CA PHE A 79 -22.05 6.74 1.65
C PHE A 79 -21.90 7.68 0.47
N GLY A 80 -22.95 8.42 0.12
CA GLY A 80 -22.94 9.42 -0.94
C GLY A 80 -22.98 8.83 -2.36
N TRP A 81 -22.33 9.52 -3.30
CA TRP A 81 -22.54 9.36 -4.72
C TRP A 81 -21.27 8.93 -5.45
N ARG A 82 -21.34 7.90 -6.31
CA ARG A 82 -20.28 7.58 -7.27
C ARG A 82 -20.07 8.75 -8.25
N ASP A 83 -21.16 9.37 -8.65
CA ASP A 83 -21.21 10.58 -9.46
C ASP A 83 -22.25 11.54 -8.86
N VAL A 84 -21.78 12.70 -8.37
CA VAL A 84 -22.62 13.69 -7.68
C VAL A 84 -23.56 14.39 -8.67
N GLU A 85 -23.06 14.72 -9.85
CA GLU A 85 -23.80 15.46 -10.87
C GLU A 85 -24.97 14.63 -11.42
N GLN A 86 -24.73 13.32 -11.62
CA GLN A 86 -25.73 12.39 -12.11
C GLN A 86 -26.55 11.74 -10.99
N GLN A 87 -26.22 12.00 -9.72
CA GLN A 87 -26.85 11.39 -8.54
C GLN A 87 -26.83 9.85 -8.58
N ILE A 88 -25.73 9.27 -9.04
CA ILE A 88 -25.54 7.82 -9.07
C ILE A 88 -24.98 7.38 -7.72
N PRO A 89 -25.71 6.56 -6.93
CA PRO A 89 -25.26 6.13 -5.61
C PRO A 89 -23.95 5.33 -5.68
N LEU A 90 -23.06 5.56 -4.71
CA LEU A 90 -21.84 4.74 -4.55
C LEU A 90 -22.20 3.30 -4.18
N GLN A 91 -21.52 2.34 -4.81
CA GLN A 91 -21.67 0.91 -4.53
C GLN A 91 -20.38 0.34 -3.90
N LYS A 92 -20.50 -0.79 -3.19
CA LYS A 92 -19.36 -1.43 -2.51
C LYS A 92 -18.33 -2.03 -3.47
N ASP A 93 -18.74 -2.34 -4.67
CA ASP A 93 -17.94 -2.92 -5.74
C ASP A 93 -17.51 -1.91 -6.81
N ASP A 94 -17.70 -0.62 -6.54
CA ASP A 94 -17.21 0.44 -7.41
C ASP A 94 -15.68 0.50 -7.43
N ILE A 95 -15.13 0.96 -8.56
CA ILE A 95 -13.71 0.94 -8.84
C ILE A 95 -13.11 2.32 -8.57
N PHE A 96 -12.15 2.36 -7.66
CA PHE A 96 -11.40 3.55 -7.29
C PHE A 96 -10.04 3.60 -7.95
N ARG A 97 -9.58 4.79 -8.29
CA ARG A 97 -8.19 5.04 -8.66
C ARG A 97 -7.34 4.98 -7.39
N MET A 98 -6.44 4.02 -7.32
CA MET A 98 -5.65 3.72 -6.11
C MET A 98 -4.40 4.58 -5.97
N TYR A 99 -3.94 5.20 -7.09
CA TYR A 99 -2.74 6.02 -7.08
C TYR A 99 -1.58 5.31 -6.37
N SER A 100 -1.05 5.93 -5.32
CA SER A 100 0.16 5.47 -4.63
C SER A 100 0.01 4.17 -3.84
N GLN A 101 -1.20 3.67 -3.63
CA GLN A 101 -1.39 2.30 -3.12
C GLN A 101 -0.77 1.24 -4.05
N THR A 102 -0.62 1.56 -5.34
CA THR A 102 0.11 0.73 -6.32
C THR A 102 1.51 0.35 -5.85
N LYS A 103 2.20 1.25 -5.14
CA LYS A 103 3.59 1.04 -4.70
C LYS A 103 3.76 -0.19 -3.81
N ALA A 104 2.84 -0.41 -2.88
CA ALA A 104 2.93 -1.57 -1.99
C ALA A 104 2.78 -2.89 -2.77
N ILE A 105 1.87 -2.94 -3.74
CA ILE A 105 1.68 -4.11 -4.61
C ILE A 105 2.92 -4.34 -5.48
N THR A 106 3.50 -3.28 -6.07
CA THR A 106 4.75 -3.36 -6.85
C THR A 106 5.91 -3.85 -5.98
N SER A 107 6.00 -3.38 -4.73
CA SER A 107 7.05 -3.82 -3.81
C SER A 107 6.91 -5.30 -3.45
N VAL A 108 5.68 -5.78 -3.19
CA VAL A 108 5.41 -7.21 -2.98
C VAL A 108 5.79 -8.02 -4.21
N ALA A 109 5.44 -7.57 -5.42
CA ALA A 109 5.82 -8.24 -6.66
C ALA A 109 7.36 -8.37 -6.79
N LEU A 110 8.11 -7.32 -6.45
CA LEU A 110 9.57 -7.37 -6.46
C LEU A 110 10.11 -8.30 -5.36
N LEU A 111 9.51 -8.31 -4.17
CA LEU A 111 9.92 -9.17 -3.06
C LEU A 111 9.63 -10.67 -3.31
N ILE A 112 8.64 -11.03 -4.13
CA ILE A 112 8.46 -12.39 -4.63
C ILE A 112 9.71 -12.84 -5.40
N LEU A 113 10.25 -12.00 -6.26
CA LEU A 113 11.47 -12.29 -7.04
C LEU A 113 12.73 -12.32 -6.15
N PHE A 114 12.76 -11.52 -5.08
CA PHE A 114 13.78 -11.62 -4.04
C PHE A 114 13.77 -13.00 -3.36
N GLU A 115 12.60 -13.50 -2.94
CA GLU A 115 12.45 -14.85 -2.36
C GLU A 115 12.85 -15.97 -3.34
N GLN A 116 12.71 -15.74 -4.63
CA GLN A 116 13.18 -16.64 -5.69
C GLN A 116 14.70 -16.56 -5.92
N GLY A 117 15.43 -15.73 -5.15
CA GLY A 117 16.89 -15.59 -5.24
C GLY A 117 17.37 -14.85 -6.49
N LYS A 118 16.52 -14.05 -7.16
CA LYS A 118 16.89 -13.33 -8.38
C LYS A 118 17.90 -12.19 -8.11
N PHE A 119 17.90 -11.63 -6.90
CA PHE A 119 18.79 -10.54 -6.46
C PHE A 119 18.89 -10.52 -4.93
N GLN A 120 19.81 -9.69 -4.41
CA GLN A 120 19.86 -9.33 -2.99
C GLN A 120 19.38 -7.88 -2.81
N LEU A 121 18.79 -7.56 -1.62
CA LEU A 121 18.32 -6.20 -1.36
C LEU A 121 19.42 -5.14 -1.45
N ASP A 122 20.64 -5.50 -1.08
CA ASP A 122 21.78 -4.61 -1.08
C ASP A 122 22.60 -4.69 -2.39
N ASP A 123 22.12 -5.41 -3.40
CA ASP A 123 22.71 -5.36 -4.74
C ASP A 123 22.63 -3.92 -5.30
N PRO A 124 23.73 -3.41 -5.87
CA PRO A 124 23.73 -2.14 -6.57
C PRO A 124 22.80 -2.16 -7.77
N VAL A 125 21.93 -1.16 -7.90
CA VAL A 125 20.97 -1.06 -9.02
C VAL A 125 21.68 -1.02 -10.37
N VAL A 126 22.86 -0.40 -10.44
CA VAL A 126 23.68 -0.33 -11.66
C VAL A 126 24.04 -1.72 -12.23
N LYS A 127 24.03 -2.77 -11.42
CA LYS A 127 24.21 -4.16 -11.86
C LYS A 127 23.13 -4.61 -12.84
N TYR A 128 21.92 -4.08 -12.71
CA TYR A 128 20.73 -4.45 -13.49
C TYR A 128 20.28 -3.35 -14.46
N ILE A 129 20.57 -2.10 -14.11
CA ILE A 129 20.27 -0.90 -14.89
C ILE A 129 21.57 -0.11 -15.05
N PRO A 130 22.37 -0.41 -16.10
CA PRO A 130 23.68 0.24 -16.30
C PRO A 130 23.62 1.76 -16.44
N GLU A 131 22.46 2.31 -16.79
CA GLU A 131 22.21 3.74 -16.91
C GLU A 131 22.10 4.45 -15.54
N MET A 132 22.08 3.71 -14.41
CA MET A 132 21.96 4.29 -13.08
C MET A 132 23.11 5.27 -12.80
N THR A 133 22.76 6.54 -12.53
CA THR A 133 23.72 7.60 -12.23
C THR A 133 24.54 7.29 -10.97
N ASP A 134 25.78 7.72 -10.99
CA ASP A 134 26.66 7.80 -9.82
C ASP A 134 26.81 9.23 -9.29
N GLN A 135 25.99 10.17 -9.79
CA GLN A 135 26.04 11.58 -9.44
C GLN A 135 24.99 11.97 -8.42
N VAL A 136 25.39 12.72 -7.41
CA VAL A 136 24.50 13.35 -6.43
C VAL A 136 24.63 14.87 -6.50
N ILE A 137 23.51 15.57 -6.30
CA ILE A 137 23.47 17.04 -6.29
C ILE A 137 24.27 17.53 -5.07
N GLU A 138 25.31 18.33 -5.31
CA GLU A 138 26.05 19.01 -4.29
C GLU A 138 25.47 20.41 -4.01
N ARG A 139 25.15 21.14 -5.09
CA ARG A 139 24.54 22.45 -5.02
C ARG A 139 23.59 22.71 -6.18
N ARG A 140 22.41 23.22 -5.87
CA ARG A 140 21.46 23.71 -6.88
C ARG A 140 21.69 25.21 -7.13
N ILE A 141 22.03 25.58 -8.35
CA ILE A 141 22.25 26.97 -8.77
C ILE A 141 20.95 27.55 -9.33
N SER A 142 20.22 26.77 -10.14
CA SER A 142 18.89 27.09 -10.68
C SER A 142 18.13 25.80 -10.94
N ASP A 143 16.90 25.90 -11.47
CA ASP A 143 16.07 24.73 -11.83
C ASP A 143 16.74 23.79 -12.84
N THR A 144 17.62 24.35 -13.70
CA THR A 144 18.26 23.60 -14.79
C THR A 144 19.78 23.51 -14.64
N LYS A 145 20.37 24.22 -13.68
CA LYS A 145 21.84 24.23 -13.44
C LYS A 145 22.14 23.73 -12.05
N ILE A 146 22.80 22.58 -11.97
CA ILE A 146 23.19 21.90 -10.73
C ILE A 146 24.67 21.52 -10.79
N ASP A 147 25.36 21.68 -9.67
CA ASP A 147 26.68 21.10 -9.47
C ASP A 147 26.48 19.72 -8.83
N THR A 148 27.28 18.75 -9.29
CA THR A 148 27.19 17.36 -8.81
C THR A 148 28.56 16.87 -8.36
N ARG A 149 28.56 15.84 -7.53
CA ARG A 149 29.74 15.03 -7.21
C ARG A 149 29.40 13.56 -7.32
N THR A 150 30.40 12.71 -7.39
CA THR A 150 30.21 11.26 -7.35
C THR A 150 29.70 10.82 -5.97
N VAL A 151 28.76 9.87 -5.95
CA VAL A 151 28.26 9.25 -4.72
C VAL A 151 29.37 8.47 -3.99
N ARG A 152 29.23 8.34 -2.68
CA ARG A 152 30.15 7.52 -1.86
C ARG A 152 29.77 6.05 -1.86
N GLN A 153 28.49 5.74 -2.10
CA GLN A 153 27.96 4.38 -2.19
C GLN A 153 26.90 4.30 -3.29
N PRO A 154 26.77 3.16 -3.98
CA PRO A 154 25.77 3.02 -5.04
C PRO A 154 24.35 2.97 -4.48
N VAL A 155 23.39 3.30 -5.33
CA VAL A 155 21.98 3.04 -5.05
C VAL A 155 21.75 1.52 -5.01
N THR A 156 21.09 1.02 -3.98
CA THR A 156 20.69 -0.38 -3.85
C THR A 156 19.19 -0.57 -4.03
N ILE A 157 18.72 -1.82 -4.22
CA ILE A 157 17.30 -2.15 -4.33
C ILE A 157 16.57 -1.81 -3.02
N ARG A 158 17.20 -2.01 -1.86
CA ARG A 158 16.71 -1.58 -0.55
C ARG A 158 16.41 -0.08 -0.53
N HIS A 159 17.31 0.74 -1.04
CA HIS A 159 17.12 2.19 -1.12
C HIS A 159 15.92 2.59 -2.00
N LEU A 160 15.64 1.84 -3.08
CA LEU A 160 14.45 2.09 -3.92
C LEU A 160 13.16 1.78 -3.15
N LEU A 161 13.08 0.61 -2.50
CA LEU A 161 11.91 0.14 -1.75
C LEU A 161 11.58 1.00 -0.54
N SER A 162 12.58 1.64 0.08
CA SER A 162 12.44 2.50 1.26
C SER A 162 12.38 4.00 0.95
N HIS A 163 12.39 4.40 -0.33
CA HIS A 163 12.47 5.81 -0.74
C HIS A 163 13.69 6.56 -0.20
N SER A 164 14.78 5.85 0.09
CA SER A 164 16.06 6.42 0.55
C SER A 164 17.14 6.47 -0.55
N SER A 165 16.75 6.25 -1.81
CA SER A 165 17.67 6.21 -2.95
C SER A 165 18.16 7.58 -3.43
N GLY A 166 17.43 8.66 -3.16
CA GLY A 166 17.68 9.99 -3.76
C GLY A 166 17.24 10.10 -5.23
N VAL A 167 16.75 9.03 -5.86
CA VAL A 167 16.23 9.04 -7.24
C VAL A 167 15.06 10.03 -7.33
N ASN A 168 15.16 10.99 -8.26
CA ASN A 168 14.11 11.97 -8.48
C ASN A 168 14.21 12.57 -9.89
N PRO A 169 13.08 12.78 -10.58
CA PRO A 169 13.10 13.48 -11.86
C PRO A 169 13.59 14.91 -11.68
N GLN A 170 14.51 15.35 -12.54
CA GLN A 170 14.97 16.72 -12.56
C GLN A 170 14.34 17.49 -13.70
N ARG A 171 13.91 18.72 -13.43
CA ARG A 171 13.24 19.57 -14.43
C ARG A 171 14.16 19.79 -15.66
N GLY A 172 13.61 19.55 -16.84
CA GLY A 172 14.34 19.70 -18.12
C GLY A 172 15.31 18.56 -18.45
N MET A 173 15.44 17.53 -17.58
CA MET A 173 16.30 16.38 -17.84
C MET A 173 15.54 15.14 -18.31
N MET A 174 14.20 15.18 -18.25
CA MET A 174 13.34 14.08 -18.69
C MET A 174 12.44 14.50 -19.85
N LYS A 175 12.09 13.56 -20.70
CA LYS A 175 11.08 13.75 -21.74
C LYS A 175 9.70 13.91 -21.12
N SER A 176 8.75 14.44 -21.89
CA SER A 176 7.36 14.58 -21.45
C SER A 176 6.55 13.28 -21.59
N ASP A 177 6.99 12.37 -22.45
CA ASP A 177 6.26 11.14 -22.78
C ASP A 177 7.18 9.96 -23.06
N TYR A 178 6.72 8.77 -22.67
CA TYR A 178 7.46 7.51 -22.78
C TYR A 178 6.53 6.38 -23.25
N PRO A 179 6.90 5.62 -24.28
CA PRO A 179 6.11 4.48 -24.76
C PRO A 179 6.17 3.28 -23.82
N THR A 180 7.26 3.11 -23.05
CA THR A 180 7.47 1.95 -22.16
C THR A 180 7.93 2.38 -20.78
N LEU A 181 7.71 1.51 -19.78
CA LEU A 181 8.26 1.69 -18.43
C LEU A 181 9.79 1.69 -18.45
N ALA A 182 10.39 0.82 -19.28
CA ALA A 182 11.84 0.73 -19.42
C ALA A 182 12.46 2.06 -19.89
N GLU A 183 11.89 2.71 -20.90
CA GLU A 183 12.39 4.00 -21.39
C GLU A 183 12.24 5.10 -20.34
N TYR A 184 11.10 5.14 -19.65
CA TYR A 184 10.89 6.09 -18.55
C TYR A 184 11.93 5.89 -17.44
N VAL A 185 12.14 4.65 -17.00
CA VAL A 185 13.07 4.32 -15.92
C VAL A 185 14.51 4.63 -16.31
N LYS A 186 14.94 4.23 -17.51
CA LYS A 186 16.29 4.51 -18.02
C LYS A 186 16.61 6.00 -18.12
N ASP A 187 15.60 6.83 -18.35
CA ASP A 187 15.77 8.29 -18.36
C ASP A 187 15.75 8.87 -16.94
N LEU A 188 14.85 8.37 -16.08
CA LEU A 188 14.75 8.78 -14.68
C LEU A 188 16.06 8.54 -13.91
N VAL A 189 16.66 7.35 -14.07
CA VAL A 189 17.84 6.96 -13.28
C VAL A 189 19.13 7.66 -13.73
N LYS A 190 19.14 8.36 -14.86
CA LYS A 190 20.23 9.25 -15.29
C LYS A 190 20.22 10.58 -14.55
N CYS A 191 19.09 10.98 -13.98
CA CYS A 191 19.00 12.22 -13.21
C CYS A 191 19.89 12.15 -11.97
N PRO A 192 20.69 13.20 -11.65
CA PRO A 192 21.45 13.24 -10.41
C PRO A 192 20.57 13.08 -9.19
N LEU A 193 21.04 12.31 -8.22
CA LEU A 193 20.32 12.01 -6.98
C LEU A 193 20.18 13.26 -6.11
N LEU A 194 19.06 13.37 -5.38
CA LEU A 194 18.82 14.51 -4.48
C LEU A 194 19.75 14.53 -3.27
N PHE A 195 20.19 13.36 -2.81
CA PHE A 195 21.08 13.17 -1.67
C PHE A 195 21.81 11.84 -1.78
N GLU A 196 22.83 11.67 -0.97
CA GLU A 196 23.61 10.43 -0.87
C GLU A 196 22.70 9.23 -0.56
N PRO A 197 22.73 8.13 -1.32
CA PRO A 197 21.88 6.97 -1.08
C PRO A 197 21.92 6.48 0.36
N GLY A 198 20.78 6.19 0.96
CA GLY A 198 20.64 5.71 2.34
C GLY A 198 20.78 6.77 3.43
N THR A 199 21.05 8.04 3.10
CA THR A 199 21.28 9.10 4.12
C THR A 199 20.03 9.93 4.44
N ASN A 200 18.98 9.83 3.64
CA ASN A 200 17.76 10.61 3.84
C ASN A 200 16.56 9.89 3.20
N TRP A 201 15.38 10.43 3.40
CA TRP A 201 14.14 9.96 2.81
C TRP A 201 13.54 11.04 1.89
N ASN A 202 13.05 10.62 0.75
CA ASN A 202 12.26 11.47 -0.15
C ASN A 202 11.26 10.62 -0.93
N TYR A 203 9.97 10.90 -0.73
CA TYR A 203 8.92 10.24 -1.49
C TYR A 203 9.01 10.58 -2.98
N ASN A 204 9.19 9.57 -3.80
CA ASN A 204 9.57 9.74 -5.20
C ASN A 204 9.08 8.59 -6.09
N PRO A 205 9.28 8.66 -7.42
CA PRO A 205 8.87 7.61 -8.34
C PRO A 205 9.81 6.39 -8.40
N ALA A 206 10.68 6.15 -7.39
CA ALA A 206 11.57 4.97 -7.34
C ALA A 206 10.82 3.63 -7.48
N SER A 207 9.55 3.59 -7.08
CA SER A 207 8.72 2.40 -7.29
C SER A 207 8.46 2.08 -8.78
N ASN A 208 8.65 3.03 -9.70
CA ASN A 208 8.70 2.71 -11.13
C ASN A 208 9.97 1.94 -11.49
N VAL A 209 11.10 2.26 -10.84
CA VAL A 209 12.34 1.48 -10.98
C VAL A 209 12.11 0.06 -10.43
N CYS A 210 11.43 -0.08 -9.28
CA CYS A 210 11.03 -1.39 -8.76
C CYS A 210 10.15 -2.15 -9.76
N GLY A 211 9.18 -1.48 -10.39
CA GLY A 211 8.33 -2.08 -11.43
C GLY A 211 9.12 -2.56 -12.64
N TYR A 212 10.08 -1.77 -13.11
CA TYR A 212 10.98 -2.18 -14.18
C TYR A 212 11.87 -3.38 -13.77
N LEU A 213 12.35 -3.43 -12.53
CA LEU A 213 13.10 -4.59 -12.02
C LEU A 213 12.21 -5.85 -11.96
N VAL A 214 10.90 -5.71 -11.70
CA VAL A 214 9.96 -6.84 -11.83
C VAL A 214 9.93 -7.34 -13.28
N GLU A 215 9.82 -6.45 -14.27
CA GLU A 215 9.87 -6.84 -15.70
C GLU A 215 11.22 -7.48 -16.06
N TYR A 216 12.32 -6.90 -15.61
CA TYR A 216 13.68 -7.38 -15.88
C TYR A 216 13.91 -8.81 -15.36
N PHE A 217 13.55 -9.09 -14.10
CA PHE A 217 13.80 -10.40 -13.49
C PHE A 217 12.81 -11.48 -13.90
N SER A 218 11.56 -11.10 -14.18
CA SER A 218 10.50 -12.05 -14.54
C SER A 218 10.41 -12.32 -16.04
N GLY A 219 10.87 -11.37 -16.86
CA GLY A 219 10.65 -11.41 -18.33
C GLY A 219 9.20 -11.13 -18.74
N LYS A 220 8.34 -10.69 -17.80
CA LYS A 220 6.91 -10.40 -18.04
C LYS A 220 6.64 -8.91 -17.89
N PRO A 221 5.66 -8.33 -18.61
CA PRO A 221 5.16 -6.99 -18.31
C PRO A 221 4.67 -6.90 -16.85
N LEU A 222 4.87 -5.73 -16.21
CA LEU A 222 4.52 -5.53 -14.80
C LEU A 222 3.07 -5.89 -14.49
N GLN A 223 2.12 -5.48 -15.34
CA GLN A 223 0.70 -5.76 -15.14
C GLN A 223 0.39 -7.26 -15.13
N ASP A 224 1.08 -8.04 -15.98
CA ASP A 224 0.87 -9.49 -16.06
C ASP A 224 1.44 -10.19 -14.84
N PHE A 225 2.67 -9.83 -14.45
CA PHE A 225 3.29 -10.39 -13.25
C PHE A 225 2.46 -10.09 -11.99
N VAL A 226 2.03 -8.83 -11.82
CA VAL A 226 1.19 -8.44 -10.68
C VAL A 226 -0.13 -9.20 -10.68
N ARG A 227 -0.78 -9.34 -11.83
CA ARG A 227 -2.03 -10.11 -11.94
C ARG A 227 -1.83 -11.57 -11.54
N GLU A 228 -0.82 -12.23 -12.11
CA GLU A 228 -0.61 -13.67 -11.95
C GLU A 228 -0.08 -14.06 -10.57
N GLU A 229 0.88 -13.28 -10.03
CA GLU A 229 1.60 -13.66 -8.82
C GLU A 229 1.05 -13.01 -7.54
N VAL A 230 0.25 -11.92 -7.66
CA VAL A 230 -0.30 -11.22 -6.50
C VAL A 230 -1.83 -11.25 -6.50
N LEU A 231 -2.48 -10.76 -7.56
CA LEU A 231 -3.93 -10.50 -7.53
C LEU A 231 -4.75 -11.78 -7.63
N GLU A 232 -4.49 -12.62 -8.62
CA GLU A 232 -5.23 -13.89 -8.83
C GLU A 232 -5.11 -14.85 -7.64
N PRO A 233 -3.92 -15.09 -7.04
CA PRO A 233 -3.80 -15.93 -5.86
C PRO A 233 -4.57 -15.41 -4.64
N LEU A 234 -4.73 -14.09 -4.51
CA LEU A 234 -5.54 -13.45 -3.47
C LEU A 234 -7.05 -13.44 -3.79
N GLY A 235 -7.44 -13.93 -4.97
CA GLY A 235 -8.82 -13.90 -5.45
C GLY A 235 -9.31 -12.49 -5.77
N ILE A 236 -8.40 -11.57 -6.11
CA ILE A 236 -8.71 -10.18 -6.49
C ILE A 236 -8.95 -10.15 -8.00
N LYS A 237 -10.19 -9.93 -8.41
CA LYS A 237 -10.61 -9.96 -9.82
C LYS A 237 -10.79 -8.56 -10.42
N ASP A 238 -11.14 -7.58 -9.59
CA ASP A 238 -11.54 -6.23 -10.00
C ASP A 238 -10.44 -5.19 -9.73
N MET A 239 -9.18 -5.61 -9.76
CA MET A 239 -8.03 -4.71 -9.67
C MET A 239 -7.12 -4.92 -10.87
N ALA A 240 -6.82 -3.84 -11.58
CA ALA A 240 -5.97 -3.89 -12.77
C ALA A 240 -5.33 -2.52 -13.07
N TYR A 241 -4.37 -2.51 -13.98
CA TYR A 241 -3.82 -1.28 -14.57
C TYR A 241 -4.68 -0.78 -15.73
N PHE A 242 -5.29 -1.70 -16.46
CA PHE A 242 -6.06 -1.42 -17.68
C PHE A 242 -7.39 -2.15 -17.65
N TYR A 243 -8.42 -1.52 -18.17
CA TYR A 243 -9.78 -2.02 -18.16
C TYR A 243 -10.42 -1.94 -19.54
N ASP A 244 -11.38 -2.84 -19.78
CA ASP A 244 -12.29 -2.73 -20.89
C ASP A 244 -13.34 -1.65 -20.63
N GLU A 245 -13.92 -1.08 -21.68
CA GLU A 245 -14.94 -0.04 -21.60
C GLU A 245 -16.17 -0.46 -20.76
N SER A 246 -16.47 -1.76 -20.69
CA SER A 246 -17.57 -2.30 -19.86
C SER A 246 -17.43 -2.00 -18.37
N TYR A 247 -16.23 -1.69 -17.88
CA TYR A 247 -16.00 -1.31 -16.49
C TYR A 247 -16.18 0.18 -16.23
N ARG A 248 -16.29 1.04 -17.26
CA ARG A 248 -16.29 2.49 -17.14
C ARG A 248 -17.36 3.01 -16.17
N GLU A 249 -18.55 2.44 -16.22
CA GLU A 249 -19.67 2.83 -15.35
C GLU A 249 -19.44 2.51 -13.86
N ARG A 250 -18.50 1.63 -13.53
CA ARG A 250 -18.14 1.32 -12.14
C ARG A 250 -17.05 2.24 -11.58
N PHE A 251 -16.44 3.10 -12.41
CA PHE A 251 -15.39 4.00 -11.94
C PHE A 251 -15.97 5.17 -11.18
N VAL A 252 -15.40 5.40 -9.99
CA VAL A 252 -15.79 6.50 -9.11
C VAL A 252 -15.20 7.80 -9.62
N THR A 253 -16.03 8.83 -9.74
CA THR A 253 -15.60 10.18 -10.12
C THR A 253 -14.65 10.74 -9.05
N ILE A 254 -13.56 11.36 -9.49
CA ILE A 254 -12.62 12.05 -8.61
C ILE A 254 -13.05 13.50 -8.51
N TYR A 255 -13.06 14.03 -7.29
CA TYR A 255 -13.46 15.40 -7.02
C TYR A 255 -12.30 16.23 -6.48
N ARG A 256 -12.23 17.47 -6.92
CA ARG A 256 -11.32 18.48 -6.38
C ARG A 256 -12.11 19.65 -5.83
N ALA A 257 -11.74 20.10 -4.62
CA ALA A 257 -12.28 21.36 -4.11
C ALA A 257 -11.61 22.53 -4.85
N ASN A 258 -12.42 23.45 -5.37
CA ASN A 258 -11.95 24.72 -5.91
C ASN A 258 -11.59 25.72 -4.78
N GLU A 259 -11.15 26.93 -5.12
CA GLU A 259 -10.76 27.96 -4.14
C GLU A 259 -11.92 28.37 -3.19
N ALA A 260 -13.16 28.24 -3.63
CA ALA A 260 -14.35 28.48 -2.80
C ALA A 260 -14.76 27.26 -1.96
N GLY A 261 -14.02 26.15 -2.03
CA GLY A 261 -14.31 24.91 -1.34
C GLY A 261 -15.38 24.05 -2.00
N LYS A 262 -15.93 24.46 -3.16
CA LYS A 262 -16.91 23.68 -3.91
C LYS A 262 -16.22 22.49 -4.59
N MET A 263 -16.83 21.31 -4.49
CA MET A 263 -16.38 20.09 -5.14
C MET A 263 -16.71 20.13 -6.63
N GLU A 264 -15.70 19.88 -7.46
CA GLU A 264 -15.82 19.81 -8.92
C GLU A 264 -15.18 18.51 -9.42
N PRO A 265 -15.81 17.80 -10.38
CA PRO A 265 -15.21 16.61 -10.96
C PRO A 265 -13.90 16.95 -11.65
N THR A 266 -12.95 16.03 -11.59
CA THR A 266 -11.64 16.21 -12.22
C THR A 266 -11.15 14.91 -12.87
N GLU A 267 -10.58 15.03 -14.06
CA GLU A 267 -9.93 13.92 -14.77
C GLU A 267 -8.46 13.73 -14.36
N MET A 268 -8.11 14.04 -13.13
CA MET A 268 -6.73 13.86 -12.67
C MET A 268 -6.30 12.41 -12.71
N TRP A 269 -5.94 11.96 -13.88
CA TRP A 269 -5.25 10.71 -14.08
C TRP A 269 -3.75 10.91 -13.82
N SER A 270 -3.28 10.60 -12.61
CA SER A 270 -1.84 10.46 -12.41
C SER A 270 -1.39 9.19 -13.12
N GLY A 271 -0.76 9.34 -14.24
CA GLY A 271 -0.49 8.24 -15.12
C GLY A 271 -1.56 8.16 -16.21
N LYS A 272 -1.62 7.05 -16.88
CA LYS A 272 -2.39 6.88 -18.11
C LYS A 272 -3.84 6.57 -17.86
N ASN A 273 -4.68 6.97 -18.79
CA ASN A 273 -6.07 6.56 -18.83
C ASN A 273 -6.14 5.01 -18.78
N PRO A 274 -6.86 4.40 -17.82
CA PRO A 274 -6.96 2.94 -17.75
C PRO A 274 -7.78 2.37 -18.91
N PHE A 275 -8.47 3.22 -19.68
CA PHE A 275 -9.27 2.88 -20.85
C PHE A 275 -8.61 3.39 -22.14
N GLY A 276 -8.96 2.79 -23.27
CA GLY A 276 -8.56 3.29 -24.58
C GLY A 276 -7.19 2.79 -25.09
N GLU A 277 -6.79 3.32 -26.25
CA GLU A 277 -5.61 2.88 -26.99
C GLU A 277 -4.29 3.43 -26.44
N ASP A 278 -4.32 4.47 -25.60
CA ASP A 278 -3.14 5.09 -24.98
C ASP A 278 -2.50 4.25 -23.85
N ARG A 279 -2.83 2.98 -23.78
CA ARG A 279 -2.30 2.02 -22.79
C ARG A 279 -0.85 1.68 -23.11
N ARG A 280 0.10 2.50 -22.68
CA ARG A 280 1.50 2.31 -23.04
C ARG A 280 2.22 1.33 -22.11
N TYR A 281 2.14 1.53 -20.77
CA TYR A 281 2.75 0.65 -19.78
C TYR A 281 2.10 0.80 -18.40
N ALA A 282 2.22 -0.22 -17.59
CA ALA A 282 1.87 -0.20 -16.17
C ALA A 282 2.94 0.55 -15.36
N GLY A 283 2.54 1.52 -14.55
CA GLY A 283 3.47 2.25 -13.70
C GLY A 283 3.58 1.63 -12.29
N GLY A 284 4.80 1.36 -11.83
CA GLY A 284 5.03 0.81 -10.48
C GLY A 284 4.69 1.78 -9.34
N SER A 285 4.63 3.08 -9.61
CA SER A 285 4.33 4.12 -8.60
C SER A 285 2.85 4.46 -8.50
N SER A 286 2.08 4.23 -9.56
CA SER A 286 0.64 4.51 -9.66
C SER A 286 0.09 3.81 -10.91
N GLY A 287 -1.22 3.72 -11.01
CA GLY A 287 -1.85 3.16 -12.21
C GLY A 287 -2.85 2.06 -11.92
N LEU A 288 -2.72 1.35 -10.80
CA LEU A 288 -3.76 0.43 -10.36
C LEU A 288 -5.05 1.17 -10.02
N SER A 289 -6.15 0.56 -10.43
CA SER A 289 -7.48 0.87 -9.95
C SER A 289 -8.12 -0.43 -9.46
N GLY A 290 -9.13 -0.34 -8.59
CA GLY A 290 -9.78 -1.54 -8.08
C GLY A 290 -10.80 -1.25 -6.97
N THR A 291 -11.41 -2.31 -6.49
CA THR A 291 -12.35 -2.24 -5.37
C THR A 291 -11.63 -2.14 -4.03
N ILE A 292 -12.28 -1.53 -3.03
CA ILE A 292 -11.75 -1.45 -1.68
C ILE A 292 -11.57 -2.84 -1.06
N GLU A 293 -12.48 -3.78 -1.31
CA GLU A 293 -12.37 -5.15 -0.84
C GLU A 293 -11.16 -5.87 -1.46
N GLY A 294 -10.88 -5.63 -2.75
CA GLY A 294 -9.68 -6.16 -3.41
C GLY A 294 -8.42 -5.73 -2.68
N TYR A 295 -8.31 -4.44 -2.33
CA TYR A 295 -7.16 -3.95 -1.58
C TYR A 295 -7.15 -4.43 -0.13
N ALA A 296 -8.32 -4.61 0.50
CA ALA A 296 -8.42 -5.19 1.83
C ALA A 296 -7.88 -6.63 1.90
N ARG A 297 -8.08 -7.44 0.86
CA ARG A 297 -7.48 -8.79 0.75
C ARG A 297 -5.95 -8.73 0.71
N PHE A 298 -5.39 -7.76 0.00
CA PHE A 298 -3.96 -7.50 0.00
C PHE A 298 -3.46 -7.08 1.39
N CYS A 299 -4.15 -6.16 2.06
CA CYS A 299 -3.82 -5.75 3.43
C CYS A 299 -3.89 -6.93 4.41
N GLN A 300 -4.93 -7.79 4.31
CA GLN A 300 -5.07 -8.96 5.15
C GLN A 300 -3.96 -9.99 4.91
N MET A 301 -3.49 -10.14 3.69
CA MET A 301 -2.33 -10.98 3.36
C MET A 301 -1.07 -10.47 4.09
N ILE A 302 -0.82 -9.18 4.10
CA ILE A 302 0.31 -8.58 4.86
C ILE A 302 0.10 -8.78 6.37
N LEU A 303 -1.11 -8.51 6.90
CA LEU A 303 -1.47 -8.74 8.30
C LEU A 303 -1.21 -10.18 8.73
N ASN A 304 -1.50 -11.14 7.87
CA ASN A 304 -1.31 -12.58 8.08
C ASN A 304 0.10 -13.07 7.70
N TYR A 305 1.09 -12.19 7.67
CA TYR A 305 2.48 -12.56 7.37
C TYR A 305 2.62 -13.33 6.05
N GLY A 306 1.99 -12.81 5.00
CA GLY A 306 2.15 -13.27 3.62
C GLY A 306 1.14 -14.33 3.16
N VAL A 307 0.09 -14.61 3.93
CA VAL A 307 -0.91 -15.64 3.61
C VAL A 307 -2.33 -15.07 3.57
N PHE A 308 -3.09 -15.39 2.55
CA PHE A 308 -4.54 -15.15 2.50
C PHE A 308 -5.22 -16.23 1.64
N ASN A 309 -6.44 -16.63 2.03
CA ASN A 309 -7.24 -17.65 1.31
C ASN A 309 -6.46 -18.94 1.03
N GLY A 310 -5.65 -19.39 2.00
CA GLY A 310 -4.80 -20.59 1.87
C GLY A 310 -3.64 -20.46 0.89
N LYS A 311 -3.42 -19.30 0.29
CA LYS A 311 -2.32 -19.01 -0.61
C LYS A 311 -1.24 -18.20 0.08
N ARG A 312 0.02 -18.62 -0.05
CA ARG A 312 1.19 -17.88 0.40
C ARG A 312 1.71 -17.05 -0.77
N ILE A 313 1.80 -15.74 -0.55
CA ILE A 313 2.36 -14.77 -1.50
C ILE A 313 3.80 -14.45 -1.12
N LEU A 314 4.07 -14.22 0.17
CA LEU A 314 5.40 -13.96 0.72
C LEU A 314 5.67 -14.86 1.94
N GLY A 315 6.93 -15.12 2.20
CA GLY A 315 7.39 -15.73 3.43
C GLY A 315 7.17 -14.82 4.64
N ARG A 316 6.99 -15.41 5.83
CA ARG A 316 6.81 -14.67 7.07
C ARG A 316 7.95 -13.69 7.33
N HIS A 317 9.19 -14.12 7.17
CA HIS A 317 10.37 -13.28 7.42
C HIS A 317 10.48 -12.10 6.44
N THR A 318 10.03 -12.26 5.19
CA THR A 318 9.99 -11.15 4.24
C THR A 318 9.00 -10.08 4.68
N VAL A 319 7.81 -10.47 5.16
CA VAL A 319 6.84 -9.51 5.71
C VAL A 319 7.36 -8.86 7.00
N GLU A 320 8.03 -9.61 7.89
CA GLU A 320 8.70 -9.04 9.08
C GLU A 320 9.72 -7.99 8.68
N MET A 321 10.57 -8.27 7.70
CA MET A 321 11.55 -7.32 7.16
C MET A 321 10.90 -6.07 6.53
N MET A 322 9.73 -6.22 5.89
CA MET A 322 8.97 -5.07 5.38
C MET A 322 8.50 -4.12 6.49
N LYS A 323 8.34 -4.60 7.70
CA LYS A 323 7.90 -3.85 8.90
C LYS A 323 9.04 -3.21 9.66
N GLU A 324 10.29 -3.52 9.34
CA GLU A 324 11.46 -2.92 9.98
C GLU A 324 11.78 -1.56 9.37
N ASN A 325 12.12 -0.59 10.23
CA ASN A 325 12.54 0.73 9.75
C ASN A 325 13.84 0.64 8.94
N GLN A 326 13.82 1.13 7.72
CA GLN A 326 14.94 1.14 6.79
C GLN A 326 15.64 2.51 6.71
N LEU A 327 15.17 3.50 7.45
CA LEU A 327 15.64 4.87 7.33
C LEU A 327 16.65 5.24 8.40
N PRO A 328 17.61 6.14 8.08
CA PRO A 328 18.46 6.77 9.09
C PRO A 328 17.66 7.75 9.93
N TYR A 329 18.19 8.14 11.09
CA TYR A 329 17.68 9.18 11.95
C TYR A 329 18.71 10.30 12.12
N PRO A 330 18.27 11.59 12.13
CA PRO A 330 16.99 12.08 11.61
C PRO A 330 16.91 12.00 10.08
N ASN A 331 15.71 12.12 9.52
CA ASN A 331 15.50 12.19 8.07
C ASN A 331 14.48 13.29 7.71
N SER A 332 14.31 13.59 6.42
CA SER A 332 13.43 14.67 5.95
C SER A 332 11.94 14.38 6.07
N GLY A 333 11.54 13.17 6.45
CA GLY A 333 10.15 12.84 6.76
C GLY A 333 9.67 13.35 8.11
N GLY A 334 10.62 13.82 8.95
CA GLY A 334 10.40 14.26 10.32
C GLY A 334 11.35 13.56 11.29
N ALA A 335 11.46 14.10 12.53
CA ALA A 335 12.43 13.60 13.50
C ALA A 335 12.32 12.09 13.76
N ASP A 336 11.10 11.54 13.67
CA ASP A 336 10.81 10.14 14.02
C ASP A 336 10.02 9.42 12.93
N PHE A 337 10.09 9.92 11.69
CA PHE A 337 9.44 9.29 10.56
C PHE A 337 10.14 7.97 10.23
N GLN A 338 9.35 6.89 10.21
CA GLN A 338 9.81 5.54 9.92
C GLN A 338 9.17 5.01 8.64
N PHE A 339 9.98 4.34 7.82
CA PHE A 339 9.52 3.69 6.60
C PHE A 339 10.22 2.35 6.41
N GLY A 340 9.44 1.33 6.14
CA GLY A 340 9.93 -0.02 5.85
C GLY A 340 10.16 -0.26 4.36
N LEU A 341 9.96 -1.50 3.91
CA LEU A 341 9.96 -1.81 2.47
C LEU A 341 8.52 -1.72 1.95
N ALA A 342 8.12 -0.54 1.50
CA ALA A 342 6.80 -0.17 0.96
C ALA A 342 5.82 0.54 1.90
N PHE A 343 6.01 0.53 3.19
CA PHE A 343 5.03 1.05 4.15
C PHE A 343 5.65 2.09 5.08
N GLN A 344 4.89 3.13 5.41
CA GLN A 344 5.15 3.93 6.59
C GLN A 344 4.85 3.11 7.83
N ILE A 345 5.69 3.26 8.86
CA ILE A 345 5.56 2.58 10.14
C ILE A 345 5.17 3.61 11.20
N HIS A 346 4.15 3.30 11.99
CA HIS A 346 3.73 4.16 13.10
C HIS A 346 4.74 4.06 14.25
N PRO A 347 5.37 5.18 14.70
CA PRO A 347 6.38 5.15 15.73
C PRO A 347 5.80 4.80 17.11
N GLU A 348 6.64 4.29 17.99
CA GLU A 348 6.25 3.92 19.37
C GLU A 348 5.92 5.14 20.22
N ASN A 349 6.69 6.20 20.09
CA ASN A 349 6.54 7.41 20.94
C ASN A 349 5.30 8.24 20.55
N PRO A 350 4.33 8.47 21.46
CA PRO A 350 3.14 9.26 21.16
C PRO A 350 3.41 10.73 20.80
N VAL A 351 4.51 11.31 21.28
CA VAL A 351 4.89 12.71 20.97
C VAL A 351 5.35 12.79 19.52
N GLU A 352 6.06 11.79 19.06
CA GLU A 352 6.57 11.65 17.71
C GLU A 352 5.43 11.44 16.68
N ARG A 353 4.35 10.75 17.11
CA ARG A 353 3.14 10.57 16.27
C ARG A 353 2.45 11.88 15.89
N LYS A 354 2.63 12.95 16.67
CA LYS A 354 2.08 14.28 16.33
C LYS A 354 2.77 14.93 15.14
N ALA A 355 4.01 14.57 14.84
CA ALA A 355 4.77 15.12 13.73
C ALA A 355 4.38 14.50 12.38
N ILE A 356 3.69 13.37 12.40
CA ILE A 356 3.22 12.68 11.20
C ILE A 356 1.81 13.19 10.90
N SER A 357 1.68 14.07 9.91
CA SER A 357 0.37 14.52 9.42
C SER A 357 -0.47 13.31 8.99
N ASN A 358 -1.77 13.32 9.33
CA ASN A 358 -2.79 12.31 9.00
C ASN A 358 -2.89 11.12 9.96
N PHE A 359 -2.29 11.16 11.17
CA PHE A 359 -2.44 10.07 12.14
C PHE A 359 -3.03 10.54 13.47
N THR A 360 -3.89 9.69 13.98
CA THR A 360 -4.39 9.79 15.34
C THR A 360 -3.46 9.03 16.30
N PRO A 361 -3.27 9.50 17.55
CA PRO A 361 -2.51 8.76 18.55
C PRO A 361 -3.14 7.40 18.93
N MET A 362 -4.35 7.10 18.45
CA MET A 362 -5.05 5.83 18.72
C MET A 362 -4.52 4.66 17.90
N VAL A 363 -3.85 4.91 16.77
CA VAL A 363 -3.26 3.83 15.93
C VAL A 363 -2.11 3.20 16.71
N SER A 364 -2.01 1.87 16.67
CA SER A 364 -0.99 1.12 17.39
C SER A 364 0.43 1.43 16.88
N PRO A 365 1.42 1.48 17.77
CA PRO A 365 2.83 1.45 17.36
C PRO A 365 3.13 0.23 16.48
N GLY A 366 3.96 0.42 15.46
CA GLY A 366 4.31 -0.63 14.51
C GLY A 366 3.24 -0.94 13.46
N ALA A 367 2.08 -0.28 13.49
CA ALA A 367 1.10 -0.39 12.42
C ALA A 367 1.67 0.16 11.11
N LEU A 368 1.28 -0.46 10.01
CA LEU A 368 1.71 -0.09 8.66
C LEU A 368 0.62 0.73 7.97
N SER A 369 1.01 1.70 7.18
CA SER A 369 0.06 2.56 6.46
C SER A 369 0.64 3.15 5.19
N TRP A 370 -0.22 3.58 4.33
CA TRP A 370 0.01 4.53 3.24
C TRP A 370 -1.35 4.94 2.67
N GLY A 371 -1.31 5.72 1.57
CA GLY A 371 -2.53 6.13 0.89
C GLY A 371 -2.29 6.53 -0.56
N GLY A 372 -3.37 6.85 -1.25
CA GLY A 372 -3.38 7.40 -2.60
C GLY A 372 -3.70 8.89 -2.61
N MET A 373 -3.28 9.59 -3.66
CA MET A 373 -3.42 11.05 -3.81
C MET A 373 -4.88 11.55 -3.70
N ALA A 374 -5.84 10.68 -4.00
CA ALA A 374 -7.27 11.01 -3.90
C ALA A 374 -7.91 10.48 -2.59
N ASN A 375 -7.13 10.42 -1.50
CA ASN A 375 -7.58 9.95 -0.19
C ASN A 375 -8.20 8.55 -0.26
N THR A 376 -7.40 7.62 -0.74
CA THR A 376 -7.59 6.19 -0.64
C THR A 376 -6.58 5.67 0.38
N ASP A 377 -6.99 5.62 1.66
CA ASP A 377 -6.07 5.40 2.78
C ASP A 377 -6.30 4.05 3.44
N TYR A 378 -5.23 3.49 4.03
CA TYR A 378 -5.31 2.22 4.74
C TYR A 378 -4.34 2.14 5.92
N ILE A 379 -4.72 1.29 6.89
CA ILE A 379 -3.90 0.84 8.02
C ILE A 379 -3.94 -0.69 8.08
N ILE A 380 -2.78 -1.27 8.41
CA ILE A 380 -2.61 -2.67 8.76
C ILE A 380 -2.04 -2.70 10.18
N ASP A 381 -2.88 -3.00 11.15
CA ASP A 381 -2.54 -2.98 12.57
C ASP A 381 -2.37 -4.40 13.11
N HIS A 382 -1.12 -4.86 13.18
CA HIS A 382 -0.79 -6.20 13.65
C HIS A 382 -1.06 -6.39 15.15
N LYS A 383 -1.03 -5.31 15.95
CA LYS A 383 -1.29 -5.39 17.39
C LYS A 383 -2.76 -5.65 17.68
N GLU A 384 -3.63 -5.02 16.89
CA GLU A 384 -5.07 -5.18 17.01
C GLU A 384 -5.63 -6.29 16.11
N ASP A 385 -4.80 -6.95 15.30
CA ASP A 385 -5.23 -7.87 14.23
C ASP A 385 -6.33 -7.24 13.37
N MET A 386 -6.06 -6.04 12.84
CA MET A 386 -7.06 -5.22 12.19
C MET A 386 -6.53 -4.56 10.90
N ILE A 387 -7.40 -4.48 9.90
CA ILE A 387 -7.22 -3.65 8.72
C ILE A 387 -8.32 -2.60 8.64
N ILE A 388 -7.95 -1.39 8.26
CA ILE A 388 -8.87 -0.24 8.17
C ILE A 388 -8.62 0.45 6.85
N LEU A 389 -9.66 0.62 6.02
CA LEU A 389 -9.59 1.35 4.76
C LEU A 389 -10.73 2.36 4.66
N LEU A 390 -10.44 3.54 4.11
CA LEU A 390 -11.40 4.58 3.77
C LEU A 390 -11.04 5.20 2.42
N TYR A 391 -11.98 5.24 1.49
CA TYR A 391 -11.83 5.85 0.17
C TYR A 391 -12.85 6.97 -0.01
N THR A 392 -12.37 8.17 -0.36
CA THR A 392 -13.23 9.35 -0.55
C THR A 392 -13.09 10.02 -1.92
N ASN A 393 -12.09 9.64 -2.70
CA ASN A 393 -11.76 10.23 -4.02
C ASN A 393 -11.86 11.77 -4.09
N ARG A 394 -11.49 12.44 -3.00
CA ARG A 394 -11.53 13.90 -2.85
C ARG A 394 -10.13 14.47 -2.68
N ILE A 395 -9.83 15.57 -3.36
CA ILE A 395 -8.57 16.31 -3.31
C ILE A 395 -8.85 17.79 -2.97
N PRO A 396 -8.11 18.43 -2.06
CA PRO A 396 -7.15 17.89 -1.11
C PRO A 396 -7.82 17.16 0.06
N ASP A 397 -7.02 16.63 0.99
CA ASP A 397 -7.49 16.01 2.22
C ASP A 397 -8.33 16.95 3.10
N THR A 398 -9.26 16.37 3.88
CA THR A 398 -10.20 17.07 4.77
C THR A 398 -10.04 16.70 6.23
N LYS A 399 -9.04 15.91 6.59
CA LYS A 399 -8.87 15.30 7.93
C LYS A 399 -10.03 14.38 8.33
N VAL A 400 -10.87 13.96 7.38
CA VAL A 400 -11.90 12.97 7.65
C VAL A 400 -11.29 11.63 8.06
N TRP A 401 -10.12 11.30 7.49
CA TRP A 401 -9.35 10.10 7.81
C TRP A 401 -9.01 10.01 9.30
N GLU A 402 -8.44 11.07 9.90
CA GLU A 402 -8.10 11.11 11.32
C GLU A 402 -9.33 10.89 12.22
N LYS A 403 -10.45 11.55 11.90
CA LYS A 403 -11.70 11.40 12.66
C LYS A 403 -12.31 10.01 12.50
N PHE A 404 -12.26 9.46 11.29
CA PHE A 404 -12.69 8.10 11.01
C PHE A 404 -11.89 7.09 11.84
N LEU A 405 -10.57 7.18 11.86
CA LEU A 405 -9.72 6.34 12.69
C LEU A 405 -10.08 6.43 14.16
N ASN A 406 -10.21 7.65 14.71
CA ASN A 406 -10.65 7.84 16.10
C ASN A 406 -11.97 7.13 16.39
N THR A 407 -12.90 7.19 15.42
CA THR A 407 -14.24 6.60 15.57
C THR A 407 -14.21 5.07 15.46
N VAL A 408 -13.26 4.52 14.71
CA VAL A 408 -13.05 3.06 14.64
C VAL A 408 -12.38 2.55 15.92
N TYR A 409 -11.24 3.13 16.30
CA TYR A 409 -10.46 2.65 17.45
C TYR A 409 -11.19 2.78 18.80
N GLN A 410 -12.07 3.80 18.97
CA GLN A 410 -12.85 3.96 20.21
C GLN A 410 -13.90 2.85 20.40
N ALA A 411 -14.15 2.02 19.39
CA ALA A 411 -15.05 0.87 19.47
C ALA A 411 -14.34 -0.42 19.95
N LEU A 412 -13.02 -0.41 20.11
CA LEU A 412 -12.26 -1.55 20.63
C LEU A 412 -12.36 -1.59 22.16
N GLU A 413 -12.48 -2.84 22.71
CA GLU A 413 -12.59 -3.14 24.14
C GLU A 413 -11.31 -3.76 24.72
#